data_fe0c676a5dca8400799ef808c2c8c422
#
_entry.id   fe0c676a5dca8400799ef808c2c8c422
#
_cell.length_a   1.000
_cell.length_b   1.000
_cell.length_c   1.000
_cell.angle_alpha   90.00
_cell.angle_beta   90.00
_cell.angle_gamma   90.00
#
_symmetry.space_group_name_H-M   'P 1'
#
loop_
_entity.id
_entity.type
_entity.pdbx_description
1 polymer ?
#
loop_
_entity_poly.entity_id
_entity_poly.type
_entity_poly.pdbx_seq_one_letter_code
_entity_poly.pdbx_strand_id
1 'polypeptide(L)'
;ALIRQINDLEAQYESLRALFAPEGAGAASELWLPPPASLSRSSERDDRGSDMPDSWPLTERGFVTQGLLDDAGRAHPGLDIAIPTGSYIRAAGAGQVLEVGDDPTYGLYVRIGHGNGYETLYAHASVTAVRLGEDIRKNEVIAFSGSTGRSTAPHLHFEVLLERAAVDPLELVQQP
;
A
#
# COMPACT_ATOMS: atom_id res chain seq x y z
N ALA A 1 -26.26 -11.18 21.71
CA ALA A 1 -24.88 -11.18 22.18
C ALA A 1 -24.11 -9.97 21.63
N LEU A 2 -24.16 -9.73 20.29
CA LEU A 2 -23.40 -8.68 19.60
C LEU A 2 -23.78 -7.25 20.05
N ILE A 3 -25.08 -6.98 20.20
CA ILE A 3 -25.59 -5.67 20.64
C ILE A 3 -25.12 -5.31 22.06
N ARG A 4 -25.00 -6.30 22.96
CA ARG A 4 -24.49 -6.06 24.32
C ARG A 4 -22.99 -5.72 24.30
N GLN A 5 -22.21 -6.35 23.41
CA GLN A 5 -20.78 -6.06 23.24
C GLN A 5 -20.55 -4.66 22.67
N ILE A 6 -21.39 -4.20 21.77
CA ILE A 6 -21.32 -2.84 21.19
C ILE A 6 -21.62 -1.81 22.30
N ASN A 7 -22.68 -2.00 23.07
CA ASN A 7 -23.04 -1.08 24.16
C ASN A 7 -21.97 -1.04 25.28
N ASP A 8 -21.33 -2.19 25.59
CA ASP A 8 -20.24 -2.24 26.56
C ASP A 8 -18.99 -1.52 26.05
N LEU A 9 -18.70 -1.60 24.75
CA LEU A 9 -17.58 -0.90 24.13
C LEU A 9 -17.81 0.61 24.09
N GLU A 10 -19.02 1.05 23.77
CA GLU A 10 -19.41 2.45 23.82
C GLU A 10 -19.31 3.03 25.23
N ALA A 11 -19.75 2.29 26.27
CA ALA A 11 -19.63 2.69 27.66
C ALA A 11 -18.17 2.79 28.12
N GLN A 12 -17.29 1.89 27.68
CA GLN A 12 -15.85 1.96 27.95
C GLN A 12 -15.19 3.15 27.26
N TYR A 13 -15.59 3.44 26.01
CA TYR A 13 -15.08 4.59 25.25
C TYR A 13 -15.48 5.93 25.92
N GLU A 14 -16.73 6.10 26.35
CA GLU A 14 -17.19 7.27 27.08
C GLU A 14 -16.48 7.43 28.44
N SER A 15 -16.21 6.35 29.13
CA SER A 15 -15.46 6.37 30.39
C SER A 15 -14.01 6.80 30.21
N LEU A 16 -13.35 6.30 29.14
CA LEU A 16 -12.00 6.73 28.77
C LEU A 16 -11.96 8.21 28.38
N ARG A 17 -12.94 8.67 27.62
CA ARG A 17 -13.06 10.06 27.19
C ARG A 17 -13.23 11.02 28.40
N ALA A 18 -13.98 10.61 29.41
CA ALA A 18 -14.18 11.37 30.64
C ALA A 18 -12.89 11.54 31.46
N LEU A 19 -11.98 10.55 31.42
CA LEU A 19 -10.70 10.60 32.14
C LEU A 19 -9.68 11.57 31.51
N PHE A 20 -9.84 11.89 30.23
CA PHE A 20 -8.95 12.81 29.50
C PHE A 20 -9.59 14.17 29.20
N ALA A 21 -10.80 14.43 29.67
CA ALA A 21 -11.41 15.76 29.59
C ALA A 21 -10.73 16.72 30.57
N PRO A 22 -10.20 17.86 30.13
CA PRO A 22 -9.61 18.85 31.04
C PRO A 22 -10.70 19.40 31.94
N GLU A 23 -10.48 19.39 33.26
CA GLU A 23 -11.36 20.03 34.23
C GLU A 23 -11.41 21.54 33.94
N GLY A 24 -12.57 22.04 33.48
CA GLY A 24 -12.81 23.50 33.36
C GLY A 24 -13.24 23.99 31.97
N ALA A 25 -13.51 23.14 30.99
CA ALA A 25 -14.05 23.60 29.71
C ALA A 25 -15.57 23.73 29.76
N GLY A 26 -16.03 24.90 30.12
CA GLY A 26 -17.40 25.35 29.85
C GLY A 26 -17.64 25.35 28.33
N ALA A 27 -18.86 24.96 27.95
CA ALA A 27 -19.47 24.92 26.62
C ALA A 27 -18.66 25.54 25.48
N ALA A 28 -18.35 24.71 24.47
CA ALA A 28 -17.68 25.02 23.20
C ALA A 28 -16.16 24.79 23.17
N SER A 29 -15.72 23.56 23.49
CA SER A 29 -14.61 23.01 22.74
C SER A 29 -15.20 21.98 21.77
N GLU A 30 -15.50 22.42 20.56
CA GLU A 30 -15.56 21.50 19.43
C GLU A 30 -14.28 20.73 19.45
N LEU A 31 -14.35 19.48 19.96
CA LEU A 31 -13.32 18.51 19.70
C LEU A 31 -13.26 18.43 18.18
N TRP A 32 -12.18 18.96 17.61
CA TRP A 32 -11.94 18.92 16.18
C TRP A 32 -11.87 17.45 15.76
N LEU A 33 -13.03 16.89 15.48
CA LEU A 33 -13.14 15.69 14.68
C LEU A 33 -12.99 16.18 13.25
N PRO A 34 -12.04 15.64 12.48
CA PRO A 34 -12.00 15.95 11.07
C PRO A 34 -13.39 15.65 10.49
N PRO A 35 -13.95 16.52 9.64
CA PRO A 35 -15.24 16.29 9.05
C PRO A 35 -15.25 14.90 8.40
N PRO A 36 -16.38 14.17 8.44
CA PRO A 36 -16.48 12.90 7.72
C PRO A 36 -16.06 13.16 6.28
N ALA A 37 -15.22 12.27 5.73
CA ALA A 37 -14.60 12.40 4.42
C ALA A 37 -15.65 12.34 3.28
N SER A 38 -16.51 13.35 3.26
CA SER A 38 -17.42 13.63 2.16
C SER A 38 -17.34 15.12 1.88
N LEU A 39 -16.93 15.43 0.67
CA LEU A 39 -16.95 16.72 0.02
C LEU A 39 -15.63 17.52 0.05
N SER A 40 -14.72 17.13 -0.81
CA SER A 40 -13.94 18.04 -1.68
C SER A 40 -12.93 17.24 -2.49
N ARG A 41 -13.40 16.57 -3.54
CA ARG A 41 -12.55 15.83 -4.50
C ARG A 41 -11.72 16.71 -5.45
N SER A 42 -11.65 18.01 -5.23
CA SER A 42 -11.04 18.92 -6.21
C SER A 42 -9.79 19.68 -5.76
N SER A 43 -9.36 19.58 -4.49
CA SER A 43 -8.14 20.27 -4.01
C SER A 43 -7.07 19.36 -3.38
N GLU A 44 -7.34 18.06 -3.21
CA GLU A 44 -6.41 17.12 -2.56
C GLU A 44 -5.41 16.45 -3.51
N ARG A 45 -5.41 16.80 -4.81
CA ARG A 45 -4.48 16.21 -5.78
C ARG A 45 -3.03 16.65 -5.59
N ASP A 46 -2.78 17.75 -4.87
CA ASP A 46 -1.45 18.34 -4.76
C ASP A 46 -0.59 17.73 -3.62
N ASP A 47 -1.21 16.95 -2.71
CA ASP A 47 -0.52 16.34 -1.55
C ASP A 47 -0.26 14.83 -1.69
N ARG A 48 -0.68 14.19 -2.79
CA ARG A 48 -0.50 12.75 -3.01
C ARG A 48 0.87 12.37 -3.56
N GLY A 49 1.66 13.34 -3.99
CA GLY A 49 2.90 13.12 -4.71
C GLY A 49 2.68 12.80 -6.19
N SER A 50 3.76 12.47 -6.90
CA SER A 50 3.72 12.14 -8.34
C SER A 50 2.92 10.87 -8.61
N ASP A 51 2.08 10.89 -9.65
CA ASP A 51 1.39 9.71 -10.18
C ASP A 51 2.36 8.78 -10.95
N MET A 52 3.60 9.22 -11.24
CA MET A 52 4.62 8.36 -11.86
C MET A 52 5.13 7.35 -10.84
N PRO A 53 5.21 6.05 -11.20
CA PRO A 53 5.76 5.01 -10.35
C PRO A 53 7.29 4.99 -10.40
N ASP A 54 7.92 6.08 -9.91
CA ASP A 54 9.37 6.32 -9.98
C ASP A 54 10.08 6.17 -8.63
N SER A 55 9.35 5.83 -7.55
CA SER A 55 9.92 5.55 -6.24
C SER A 55 10.24 4.08 -6.05
N TRP A 56 11.38 3.80 -5.40
CA TRP A 56 11.72 2.45 -4.95
C TRP A 56 10.63 1.86 -4.04
N PRO A 57 10.14 0.62 -4.31
CA PRO A 57 8.95 0.08 -3.65
C PRO A 57 9.19 -0.43 -2.22
N LEU A 58 10.36 -0.21 -1.65
CA LEU A 58 10.73 -0.66 -0.31
C LEU A 58 11.30 0.50 0.52
N THR A 59 11.24 0.38 1.85
CA THR A 59 11.95 1.31 2.75
C THR A 59 13.44 1.02 2.78
N GLU A 60 13.82 -0.22 2.52
CA GLU A 60 15.18 -0.70 2.51
C GLU A 60 15.66 -0.93 1.07
N ARG A 61 16.97 -0.99 0.89
CA ARG A 61 17.55 -1.23 -0.43
C ARG A 61 17.11 -2.57 -1.02
N GLY A 62 17.13 -3.64 -0.22
CA GLY A 62 16.95 -5.01 -0.69
C GLY A 62 18.08 -5.45 -1.62
N PHE A 63 17.95 -6.66 -2.16
CA PHE A 63 18.90 -7.20 -3.14
C PHE A 63 18.14 -7.68 -4.37
N VAL A 64 18.38 -7.07 -5.55
CA VAL A 64 17.77 -7.48 -6.81
C VAL A 64 18.32 -8.85 -7.18
N THR A 65 17.44 -9.83 -7.28
CA THR A 65 17.77 -11.23 -7.60
C THR A 65 17.41 -11.62 -9.04
N GLN A 66 16.38 -10.97 -9.60
CA GLN A 66 15.95 -11.20 -10.97
C GLN A 66 15.35 -9.92 -11.56
N GLY A 67 15.68 -9.59 -12.80
CA GLY A 67 15.11 -8.48 -13.59
C GLY A 67 14.06 -8.97 -14.59
N LEU A 68 13.63 -8.07 -15.49
CA LEU A 68 12.60 -8.33 -16.53
C LEU A 68 12.96 -9.53 -17.46
N LEU A 69 14.24 -9.78 -17.67
CA LEU A 69 14.75 -10.97 -18.32
C LEU A 69 15.68 -11.68 -17.34
N ASP A 70 15.56 -13.02 -17.24
CA ASP A 70 16.56 -13.78 -16.50
C ASP A 70 17.86 -13.94 -17.31
N ASP A 71 18.93 -14.44 -16.65
CA ASP A 71 20.24 -14.67 -17.29
C ASP A 71 20.18 -15.63 -18.49
N ALA A 72 19.10 -16.43 -18.59
CA ALA A 72 18.85 -17.32 -19.73
C ALA A 72 17.97 -16.68 -20.81
N GLY A 73 17.61 -15.38 -20.68
CA GLY A 73 16.76 -14.65 -21.62
C GLY A 73 15.27 -15.04 -21.56
N ARG A 74 14.83 -15.70 -20.48
CA ARG A 74 13.41 -16.03 -20.30
C ARG A 74 12.68 -14.82 -19.75
N ALA A 75 11.50 -14.53 -20.30
CA ALA A 75 10.67 -13.44 -19.85
C ALA A 75 10.24 -13.63 -18.38
N HIS A 76 10.55 -12.65 -17.54
CA HIS A 76 10.06 -12.47 -16.19
C HIS A 76 9.32 -11.13 -16.16
N PRO A 77 8.06 -11.05 -15.71
CA PRO A 77 7.25 -9.87 -15.92
C PRO A 77 7.62 -8.66 -15.06
N GLY A 78 8.63 -8.78 -14.19
CA GLY A 78 8.98 -7.71 -13.25
C GLY A 78 10.38 -7.81 -12.67
N LEU A 79 10.52 -7.30 -11.47
CA LEU A 79 11.75 -7.23 -10.68
C LEU A 79 11.56 -8.00 -9.37
N ASP A 80 12.44 -8.99 -9.10
CA ASP A 80 12.48 -9.68 -7.82
C ASP A 80 13.51 -9.05 -6.90
N ILE A 81 13.10 -8.65 -5.70
CA ILE A 81 13.93 -8.00 -4.70
C ILE A 81 13.91 -8.84 -3.42
N ALA A 82 14.99 -9.54 -3.13
CA ALA A 82 15.15 -10.27 -1.88
C ALA A 82 15.16 -9.29 -0.70
N ILE A 83 14.27 -9.55 0.27
CA ILE A 83 14.04 -8.74 1.46
C ILE A 83 13.47 -9.62 2.58
N PRO A 84 13.80 -9.41 3.86
CA PRO A 84 13.20 -10.17 4.95
C PRO A 84 11.68 -10.08 4.98
N THR A 85 11.01 -11.15 5.40
CA THR A 85 9.57 -11.16 5.64
C THR A 85 9.19 -10.07 6.65
N GLY A 86 8.11 -9.32 6.38
CA GLY A 86 7.62 -8.24 7.24
C GLY A 86 8.22 -6.87 6.94
N SER A 87 9.12 -6.74 5.96
CA SER A 87 9.60 -5.43 5.49
C SER A 87 8.47 -4.64 4.84
N TYR A 88 8.50 -3.31 4.97
CA TYR A 88 7.47 -2.44 4.40
C TYR A 88 7.56 -2.36 2.88
N ILE A 89 6.45 -2.68 2.21
CA ILE A 89 6.24 -2.44 0.78
C ILE A 89 5.49 -1.12 0.63
N ARG A 90 6.01 -0.22 -0.20
CA ARG A 90 5.46 1.12 -0.44
C ARG A 90 5.03 1.30 -1.88
N ALA A 91 4.01 2.12 -2.08
CA ALA A 91 3.58 2.51 -3.43
C ALA A 91 4.68 3.31 -4.16
N ALA A 92 5.04 2.87 -5.35
CA ALA A 92 6.04 3.53 -6.18
C ALA A 92 5.58 4.88 -6.73
N GLY A 93 4.28 5.11 -6.83
CA GLY A 93 3.63 6.35 -7.23
C GLY A 93 2.29 6.53 -6.53
N ALA A 94 1.71 7.74 -6.60
CA ALA A 94 0.33 7.95 -6.16
C ALA A 94 -0.65 7.29 -7.14
N GLY A 95 -1.81 6.84 -6.65
CA GLY A 95 -2.79 6.17 -7.49
C GLY A 95 -3.98 5.65 -6.73
N GLN A 96 -4.68 4.69 -7.32
CA GLN A 96 -5.81 4.00 -6.72
C GLN A 96 -5.59 2.50 -6.77
N VAL A 97 -5.94 1.81 -5.69
CA VAL A 97 -5.90 0.33 -5.63
C VAL A 97 -6.93 -0.26 -6.59
N LEU A 98 -6.45 -0.91 -7.63
CA LEU A 98 -7.29 -1.59 -8.63
C LEU A 98 -7.65 -3.01 -8.20
N GLU A 99 -6.77 -3.66 -7.45
CA GLU A 99 -6.97 -5.05 -7.04
C GLU A 99 -6.18 -5.36 -5.76
N VAL A 100 -6.79 -6.15 -4.88
CA VAL A 100 -6.15 -6.83 -3.77
C VAL A 100 -6.59 -8.28 -3.84
N GLY A 101 -5.65 -9.20 -4.02
CA GLY A 101 -5.98 -10.59 -4.28
C GLY A 101 -5.00 -11.57 -3.64
N ASP A 102 -5.37 -12.85 -3.78
CA ASP A 102 -4.53 -13.99 -3.42
C ASP A 102 -4.69 -15.05 -4.52
N ASP A 103 -3.61 -15.39 -5.20
CA ASP A 103 -3.60 -16.40 -6.23
C ASP A 103 -2.39 -17.36 -6.10
N PRO A 104 -2.42 -18.55 -6.77
CA PRO A 104 -1.34 -19.52 -6.64
C PRO A 104 0.03 -19.04 -7.13
N THR A 105 0.09 -18.05 -8.02
CA THR A 105 1.34 -17.53 -8.60
C THR A 105 1.88 -16.39 -7.77
N TYR A 106 1.11 -15.30 -7.64
CA TYR A 106 1.51 -14.07 -6.95
C TYR A 106 1.37 -14.15 -5.43
N GLY A 107 0.59 -15.13 -4.90
CA GLY A 107 0.17 -15.15 -3.50
C GLY A 107 -0.65 -13.91 -3.16
N LEU A 108 -0.48 -13.35 -1.98
CA LEU A 108 -1.08 -12.07 -1.64
C LEU A 108 -0.43 -10.94 -2.44
N TYR A 109 -1.24 -10.17 -3.15
CA TYR A 109 -0.78 -9.09 -4.00
C TYR A 109 -1.68 -7.86 -3.97
N VAL A 110 -1.09 -6.72 -4.34
CA VAL A 110 -1.78 -5.44 -4.54
C VAL A 110 -1.44 -4.94 -5.93
N ARG A 111 -2.45 -4.44 -6.68
CA ARG A 111 -2.28 -3.74 -7.95
C ARG A 111 -2.78 -2.31 -7.79
N ILE A 112 -1.98 -1.34 -8.23
CA ILE A 112 -2.29 0.09 -8.17
C ILE A 112 -2.29 0.65 -9.58
N GLY A 113 -3.34 1.38 -9.93
CA GLY A 113 -3.41 2.18 -11.15
C GLY A 113 -2.93 3.59 -10.87
N HIS A 114 -2.04 4.07 -11.73
CA HIS A 114 -1.46 5.39 -11.67
C HIS A 114 -1.94 6.27 -12.82
N GLY A 115 -1.53 7.51 -12.86
CA GLY A 115 -1.74 8.37 -14.01
C GLY A 115 -1.02 7.87 -15.27
N ASN A 116 -1.42 8.41 -16.44
CA ASN A 116 -0.76 8.19 -17.72
C ASN A 116 -0.67 6.71 -18.18
N GLY A 117 -1.61 5.86 -17.76
CA GLY A 117 -1.69 4.46 -18.18
C GLY A 117 -0.71 3.52 -17.47
N TYR A 118 -0.04 3.98 -16.41
CA TYR A 118 0.82 3.13 -15.59
C TYR A 118 0.00 2.32 -14.59
N GLU A 119 0.42 1.09 -14.37
CA GLU A 119 -0.02 0.22 -13.27
C GLU A 119 1.21 -0.38 -12.60
N THR A 120 1.12 -0.66 -11.30
CA THR A 120 2.14 -1.42 -10.56
C THR A 120 1.52 -2.60 -9.85
N LEU A 121 2.27 -3.70 -9.75
CA LEU A 121 1.88 -4.90 -9.01
C LEU A 121 2.96 -5.24 -7.98
N TYR A 122 2.52 -5.57 -6.78
CA TYR A 122 3.35 -5.92 -5.62
C TYR A 122 2.90 -7.28 -5.11
N ALA A 123 3.72 -8.32 -5.27
CA ALA A 123 3.32 -9.69 -4.99
C ALA A 123 4.18 -10.35 -3.88
N HIS A 124 3.77 -11.58 -3.51
CA HIS A 124 4.34 -12.40 -2.45
C HIS A 124 4.27 -11.78 -1.07
N ALA A 125 3.32 -10.86 -0.85
CA ALA A 125 3.11 -10.21 0.43
C ALA A 125 2.71 -11.22 1.53
N SER A 126 3.08 -10.93 2.78
CA SER A 126 2.57 -11.65 3.95
C SER A 126 1.24 -11.08 4.44
N VAL A 127 1.06 -9.76 4.31
CA VAL A 127 -0.15 -9.03 4.69
C VAL A 127 -0.31 -7.85 3.74
N THR A 128 -1.54 -7.57 3.32
CA THR A 128 -1.92 -6.34 2.61
C THR A 128 -2.49 -5.33 3.59
N ALA A 129 -2.11 -4.05 3.47
CA ALA A 129 -2.52 -2.97 4.37
C ALA A 129 -3.58 -2.05 3.78
N VAL A 130 -3.99 -2.29 2.51
CA VAL A 130 -4.90 -1.45 1.74
C VAL A 130 -6.09 -2.25 1.21
N ARG A 131 -7.10 -1.55 0.69
CA ARG A 131 -8.34 -2.14 0.16
C ARG A 131 -8.59 -1.70 -1.27
N LEU A 132 -9.36 -2.51 -2.01
CA LEU A 132 -9.85 -2.18 -3.35
C LEU A 132 -10.52 -0.80 -3.38
N GLY A 133 -10.13 0.03 -4.34
CA GLY A 133 -10.65 1.37 -4.56
C GLY A 133 -10.07 2.46 -3.65
N GLU A 134 -9.14 2.12 -2.77
CA GLU A 134 -8.47 3.08 -1.89
C GLU A 134 -7.53 3.99 -2.69
N ASP A 135 -7.57 5.29 -2.40
CA ASP A 135 -6.63 6.27 -2.96
C ASP A 135 -5.32 6.24 -2.17
N ILE A 136 -4.20 6.03 -2.85
CA ILE A 136 -2.88 5.82 -2.27
C ILE A 136 -1.96 6.99 -2.61
N ARG A 137 -1.18 7.43 -1.62
CA ARG A 137 -0.09 8.40 -1.81
C ARG A 137 1.20 7.69 -2.22
N LYS A 138 2.03 8.39 -2.98
CA LYS A 138 3.39 7.93 -3.25
C LYS A 138 4.16 7.68 -1.93
N ASN A 139 4.88 6.57 -1.85
CA ASN A 139 5.60 6.07 -0.67
C ASN A 139 4.73 5.63 0.51
N GLU A 140 3.41 5.57 0.36
CA GLU A 140 2.52 5.00 1.37
C GLU A 140 2.75 3.50 1.53
N VAL A 141 2.70 2.98 2.76
CA VAL A 141 2.85 1.55 3.04
C VAL A 141 1.56 0.83 2.63
N ILE A 142 1.66 -0.08 1.67
CA ILE A 142 0.54 -0.81 1.09
C ILE A 142 0.50 -2.28 1.46
N ALA A 143 1.64 -2.86 1.85
CA ALA A 143 1.76 -4.27 2.22
C ALA A 143 3.04 -4.53 3.04
N PHE A 144 3.18 -5.78 3.47
CA PHE A 144 4.40 -6.30 4.12
C PHE A 144 4.93 -7.46 3.30
N SER A 145 6.23 -7.50 3.08
CA SER A 145 6.90 -8.55 2.31
C SER A 145 6.70 -9.93 2.94
N GLY A 146 6.73 -10.96 2.11
CA GLY A 146 6.54 -12.34 2.51
C GLY A 146 7.14 -13.35 1.54
N SER A 147 6.49 -14.50 1.44
CA SER A 147 6.85 -15.61 0.54
C SER A 147 5.60 -16.42 0.18
N THR A 148 4.44 -15.75 0.00
CA THR A 148 3.18 -16.39 -0.38
C THR A 148 3.15 -16.71 -1.88
N GLY A 149 2.25 -17.61 -2.31
CA GLY A 149 2.15 -18.03 -3.70
C GLY A 149 3.38 -18.85 -4.17
N ARG A 150 3.78 -18.68 -5.44
CA ARG A 150 4.91 -19.39 -6.01
C ARG A 150 6.23 -18.69 -5.72
N SER A 151 6.70 -18.82 -4.50
CA SER A 151 7.94 -18.20 -4.01
C SER A 151 8.84 -19.25 -3.36
N THR A 152 10.16 -19.16 -3.60
CA THR A 152 11.16 -20.06 -3.02
C THR A 152 11.84 -19.49 -1.78
N ALA A 153 11.81 -18.18 -1.61
CA ALA A 153 12.40 -17.46 -0.49
C ALA A 153 11.73 -16.10 -0.35
N PRO A 154 11.79 -15.44 0.83
CA PRO A 154 11.21 -14.12 1.02
C PRO A 154 11.75 -13.09 0.03
N HIS A 155 10.86 -12.48 -0.76
CA HIS A 155 11.18 -11.41 -1.70
C HIS A 155 9.92 -10.60 -2.02
N LEU A 156 10.10 -9.42 -2.59
CA LEU A 156 9.07 -8.67 -3.29
C LEU A 156 9.20 -8.95 -4.78
N HIS A 157 8.13 -9.41 -5.42
CA HIS A 157 7.99 -9.37 -6.86
C HIS A 157 7.27 -8.07 -7.23
N PHE A 158 7.92 -7.22 -8.04
CA PHE A 158 7.45 -5.88 -8.40
C PHE A 158 7.38 -5.74 -9.91
N GLU A 159 6.17 -5.46 -10.42
CA GLU A 159 5.95 -5.19 -11.84
C GLU A 159 5.55 -3.73 -12.07
N VAL A 160 5.99 -3.19 -13.19
CA VAL A 160 5.46 -1.95 -13.75
C VAL A 160 4.91 -2.25 -15.13
N LEU A 161 3.68 -1.82 -15.39
CA LEU A 161 3.03 -1.94 -16.68
C LEU A 161 2.72 -0.53 -17.22
N LEU A 162 2.89 -0.36 -18.52
CA LEU A 162 2.41 0.80 -19.26
C LEU A 162 1.45 0.31 -20.34
N GLU A 163 0.19 0.77 -20.29
CA GLU A 163 -0.88 0.32 -21.19
C GLU A 163 -1.00 -1.23 -21.25
N ARG A 164 -0.84 -1.87 -20.06
CA ARG A 164 -0.84 -3.33 -19.86
C ARG A 164 0.36 -4.09 -20.42
N ALA A 165 1.37 -3.41 -20.96
CA ALA A 165 2.63 -4.02 -21.36
C ALA A 165 3.65 -3.90 -20.23
N ALA A 166 4.36 -4.98 -19.88
CA ALA A 166 5.41 -4.94 -18.88
C ALA A 166 6.57 -4.05 -19.37
N VAL A 167 7.03 -3.17 -18.50
CA VAL A 167 8.22 -2.32 -18.70
C VAL A 167 9.25 -2.62 -17.62
N ASP A 168 10.52 -2.42 -17.92
CA ASP A 168 11.58 -2.67 -16.92
C ASP A 168 11.44 -1.67 -15.77
N PRO A 169 11.15 -2.14 -14.55
CA PRO A 169 11.05 -1.25 -13.40
C PRO A 169 12.30 -0.42 -13.16
N LEU A 170 13.50 -0.93 -13.49
CA LEU A 170 14.77 -0.23 -13.29
C LEU A 170 14.98 0.97 -14.22
N GLU A 171 14.16 1.11 -15.29
CA GLU A 171 14.14 2.31 -16.11
C GLU A 171 13.42 3.49 -15.42
N LEU A 172 12.56 3.19 -14.44
CA LEU A 172 11.72 4.17 -13.76
C LEU A 172 12.18 4.41 -12.32
N VAL A 173 12.45 3.34 -11.57
CA VAL A 173 12.81 3.43 -10.15
C VAL A 173 14.31 3.29 -9.96
N GLN A 174 14.87 4.08 -9.03
CA GLN A 174 16.28 3.97 -8.64
C GLN A 174 16.39 3.27 -7.29
N GLN A 175 17.25 2.26 -7.25
CA GLN A 175 17.59 1.58 -6.00
C GLN A 175 18.40 2.53 -5.11
N PRO A 176 18.01 2.75 -3.83
CA PRO A 176 18.68 3.65 -2.91
C PRO A 176 20.07 3.17 -2.47
#